data_c0ad18746f123a96a5c2fd2edf749a8f
#
_entry.id   c0ad18746f123a96a5c2fd2edf749a8f
#
_cell.length_a   1.000
_cell.length_b   1.000
_cell.length_c   1.000
_cell.angle_alpha   90.00
_cell.angle_beta   90.00
_cell.angle_gamma   90.00
#
_symmetry.space_group_name_H-M   'P 1'
#
loop_
_entity.id
_entity.type
_entity.pdbx_description
1 polymer ?
#
loop_
_entity_poly.entity_id
_entity_poly.type
_entity_poly.pdbx_seq_one_letter_code
_entity_poly.pdbx_strand_id
1 'polypeptide(L)'
;MNSRTEERIVLISVHGDPAIEVGKEEAGGQNVYVRHVGEALAKLGWKVDMFTRKVNAQQDDIVEHTENCRTIRLKAGPTDFVPRDDIFDYLPEFVDNLLKFQQENDFTYPLIHTNYWLSAWVGMQLKEIQGSQQIHTYHSLGVVKYNTVNKVPLIANTRLEVEKNVLETAERIVATSPQEEEHMRSWVSSEGQIDIIPCGTDIERFGRVDKAEARAKLRNKTQTVNNELKFSLDEKIVMYVGRFDRRKGIETLVRAIRKSKLFNSPNLKLIIAGGSRPGQSDGRERERIENIVDELGMRQVACFPGRLSQDDLPLYYAAADVCVVPSHYEPFGLVAIEAMASGTPVIASDVGGLQFTVVPEETGLLAPPQDVEAFCSAIDRIISDSQWRDKLGQAGRKRVETKFSWDGVAHQLSDLYTEISHISPTDAPSLIEK
;
A
#
# COMPACT_ATOMS: atom_id res chain seq x y z
N MET A 1 -21.12 -32.93 -23.99
CA MET A 1 -20.19 -32.70 -22.89
C MET A 1 -19.95 -31.20 -22.85
N ASN A 2 -20.67 -30.48 -22.00
CA ASN A 2 -20.39 -29.06 -21.80
C ASN A 2 -19.04 -29.00 -21.12
N SER A 3 -18.01 -28.53 -21.83
CA SER A 3 -16.79 -28.03 -21.17
C SER A 3 -17.25 -26.89 -20.28
N ARG A 4 -17.29 -27.09 -18.96
CA ARG A 4 -17.31 -25.96 -18.03
C ARG A 4 -16.04 -25.15 -18.35
N THR A 5 -16.20 -24.06 -19.05
CA THR A 5 -15.16 -23.02 -19.14
C THR A 5 -14.74 -22.71 -17.74
N GLU A 6 -13.49 -22.94 -17.41
CA GLU A 6 -12.94 -22.61 -16.09
C GLU A 6 -13.11 -21.11 -15.88
N GLU A 7 -14.01 -20.74 -14.98
CA GLU A 7 -14.33 -19.34 -14.69
C GLU A 7 -13.15 -18.70 -13.97
N ARG A 8 -12.42 -17.86 -14.70
CA ARG A 8 -11.28 -17.10 -14.19
C ARG A 8 -11.66 -15.65 -14.04
N ILE A 9 -11.17 -15.03 -12.97
CA ILE A 9 -11.18 -13.58 -12.82
C ILE A 9 -9.81 -13.00 -13.14
N VAL A 10 -9.78 -11.76 -13.59
CA VAL A 10 -8.53 -11.08 -13.86
C VAL A 10 -8.38 -9.82 -13.03
N LEU A 11 -7.20 -9.67 -12.42
CA LEU A 11 -6.75 -8.42 -11.81
C LEU A 11 -5.74 -7.77 -12.76
N ILE A 12 -6.02 -6.55 -13.22
CA ILE A 12 -5.12 -5.82 -14.12
C ILE A 12 -4.39 -4.72 -13.35
N SER A 13 -3.07 -4.76 -13.37
CA SER A 13 -2.17 -3.77 -12.74
C SER A 13 -1.01 -3.46 -13.69
N VAL A 14 -1.26 -2.66 -14.73
CA VAL A 14 -0.33 -2.46 -15.86
C VAL A 14 1.08 -2.06 -15.40
N HIS A 15 1.20 -1.09 -14.49
CA HIS A 15 2.49 -0.55 -14.05
C HIS A 15 2.97 -1.09 -12.69
N GLY A 16 2.12 -1.81 -11.97
CA GLY A 16 2.42 -2.33 -10.64
C GLY A 16 2.52 -3.86 -10.66
N ASP A 17 3.69 -4.41 -10.99
CA ASP A 17 3.91 -5.85 -11.10
C ASP A 17 3.67 -6.58 -9.76
N PRO A 18 2.63 -7.44 -9.65
CA PRO A 18 2.33 -8.16 -8.41
C PRO A 18 3.40 -9.20 -8.02
N ALA A 19 4.22 -9.63 -8.96
CA ALA A 19 5.29 -10.60 -8.72
C ALA A 19 6.64 -9.95 -8.38
N ILE A 20 6.70 -8.62 -8.28
CA ILE A 20 7.91 -7.95 -7.82
C ILE A 20 8.07 -8.12 -6.31
N GLU A 21 9.31 -8.34 -5.85
CA GLU A 21 9.58 -8.35 -4.41
C GLU A 21 9.27 -6.98 -3.80
N VAL A 22 8.44 -6.98 -2.77
CA VAL A 22 8.08 -5.75 -2.02
C VAL A 22 9.35 -5.04 -1.57
N GLY A 23 9.40 -3.74 -1.91
CA GLY A 23 10.53 -2.86 -1.60
C GLY A 23 11.58 -2.77 -2.71
N LYS A 24 11.50 -3.50 -3.86
CA LYS A 24 12.26 -3.16 -5.07
C LYS A 24 11.73 -1.86 -5.68
N GLU A 25 12.48 -1.28 -6.61
CA GLU A 25 12.38 0.12 -7.08
C GLU A 25 10.97 0.62 -7.39
N GLU A 26 10.05 -0.24 -7.79
CA GLU A 26 8.69 0.11 -8.18
C GLU A 26 7.61 -0.52 -7.30
N ALA A 27 8.01 -1.32 -6.31
CA ALA A 27 7.08 -1.93 -5.39
C ALA A 27 6.47 -0.87 -4.47
N GLY A 28 5.19 -0.66 -4.61
CA GLY A 28 4.38 0.27 -3.80
C GLY A 28 3.14 -0.44 -3.25
N GLY A 29 2.28 0.32 -2.58
CA GLY A 29 1.05 -0.21 -1.99
C GLY A 29 0.16 -0.96 -2.98
N GLN A 30 0.11 -0.53 -4.25
CA GLN A 30 -0.67 -1.20 -5.28
C GLN A 30 -0.16 -2.61 -5.60
N ASN A 31 1.16 -2.81 -5.72
CA ASN A 31 1.76 -4.13 -5.96
C ASN A 31 1.40 -5.11 -4.83
N VAL A 32 1.53 -4.63 -3.58
CA VAL A 32 1.15 -5.38 -2.37
C VAL A 32 -0.33 -5.73 -2.38
N TYR A 33 -1.19 -4.74 -2.66
CA TYR A 33 -2.63 -4.93 -2.70
C TYR A 33 -3.03 -6.00 -3.73
N VAL A 34 -2.61 -5.83 -5.00
CA VAL A 34 -3.02 -6.75 -6.08
C VAL A 34 -2.53 -8.17 -5.81
N ARG A 35 -1.29 -8.31 -5.32
CA ARG A 35 -0.71 -9.61 -4.97
C ARG A 35 -1.52 -10.31 -3.87
N HIS A 36 -1.73 -9.66 -2.74
CA HIS A 36 -2.40 -10.28 -1.60
C HIS A 36 -3.89 -10.51 -1.85
N VAL A 37 -4.56 -9.60 -2.57
CA VAL A 37 -5.94 -9.81 -3.00
C VAL A 37 -6.04 -11.05 -3.91
N GLY A 38 -5.14 -11.18 -4.90
CA GLY A 38 -5.11 -12.34 -5.77
C GLY A 38 -4.92 -13.65 -5.02
N GLU A 39 -3.93 -13.70 -4.12
CA GLU A 39 -3.66 -14.89 -3.29
C GLU A 39 -4.82 -15.22 -2.32
N ALA A 40 -5.44 -14.20 -1.72
CA ALA A 40 -6.55 -14.40 -0.79
C ALA A 40 -7.84 -14.84 -1.51
N LEU A 41 -8.12 -14.30 -2.71
CA LEU A 41 -9.22 -14.79 -3.55
C LEU A 41 -8.99 -16.24 -4.02
N ALA A 42 -7.75 -16.60 -4.34
CA ALA A 42 -7.41 -17.98 -4.70
C ALA A 42 -7.67 -18.97 -3.56
N LYS A 43 -7.42 -18.59 -2.30
CA LYS A 43 -7.78 -19.39 -1.11
C LYS A 43 -9.30 -19.60 -0.99
N LEU A 44 -10.12 -18.68 -1.50
CA LEU A 44 -11.57 -18.80 -1.56
C LEU A 44 -12.07 -19.64 -2.75
N GLY A 45 -11.16 -20.19 -3.56
CA GLY A 45 -11.49 -21.05 -4.71
C GLY A 45 -11.60 -20.32 -6.05
N TRP A 46 -11.30 -19.00 -6.11
CA TRP A 46 -11.22 -18.29 -7.38
C TRP A 46 -9.95 -18.67 -8.15
N LYS A 47 -10.05 -18.81 -9.47
CA LYS A 47 -8.88 -18.85 -10.36
C LYS A 47 -8.53 -17.42 -10.77
N VAL A 48 -7.35 -16.95 -10.38
CA VAL A 48 -6.96 -15.55 -10.49
C VAL A 48 -5.73 -15.38 -11.39
N ASP A 49 -5.90 -14.66 -12.47
CA ASP A 49 -4.81 -14.21 -13.34
C ASP A 49 -4.54 -12.72 -13.08
N MET A 50 -3.30 -12.37 -12.76
CA MET A 50 -2.88 -10.98 -12.53
C MET A 50 -2.03 -10.50 -13.69
N PHE A 51 -2.54 -9.56 -14.50
CA PHE A 51 -1.81 -9.03 -15.64
C PHE A 51 -1.04 -7.76 -15.34
N THR A 52 0.19 -7.72 -15.82
CA THR A 52 1.07 -6.56 -15.71
C THR A 52 1.95 -6.41 -16.95
N ARG A 53 2.58 -5.24 -17.12
CA ARG A 53 3.53 -4.98 -18.18
C ARG A 53 4.90 -5.60 -17.86
N LYS A 54 5.51 -6.28 -18.83
CA LYS A 54 6.88 -6.76 -18.73
C LYS A 54 7.86 -5.59 -18.83
N VAL A 55 8.70 -5.42 -17.82
CA VAL A 55 9.66 -4.29 -17.70
C VAL A 55 11.13 -4.70 -17.80
N ASN A 56 11.40 -6.00 -17.95
CA ASN A 56 12.75 -6.53 -18.12
C ASN A 56 12.69 -7.82 -18.94
N ALA A 57 13.55 -7.94 -19.97
CA ALA A 57 13.59 -9.11 -20.84
C ALA A 57 13.91 -10.43 -20.10
N GLN A 58 14.62 -10.37 -18.97
CA GLN A 58 14.98 -11.53 -18.14
C GLN A 58 13.89 -11.95 -17.15
N GLN A 59 12.79 -11.20 -17.05
CA GLN A 59 11.66 -11.63 -16.21
C GLN A 59 10.93 -12.80 -16.85
N ASP A 60 10.52 -13.77 -16.04
CA ASP A 60 9.59 -14.82 -16.47
C ASP A 60 8.26 -14.20 -16.90
N ASP A 61 7.69 -14.70 -18.00
CA ASP A 61 6.40 -14.22 -18.50
C ASP A 61 5.25 -14.60 -17.57
N ILE A 62 5.36 -15.75 -16.91
CA ILE A 62 4.37 -16.24 -15.96
C ILE A 62 5.07 -16.58 -14.64
N VAL A 63 4.49 -16.13 -13.53
CA VAL A 63 4.93 -16.45 -12.17
C VAL A 63 3.75 -17.03 -11.40
N GLU A 64 3.83 -18.32 -11.08
CA GLU A 64 2.85 -18.99 -10.24
C GLU A 64 3.07 -18.60 -8.76
N HIS A 65 2.02 -18.22 -8.06
CA HIS A 65 2.05 -17.85 -6.66
C HIS A 65 1.43 -18.91 -5.76
N THR A 66 0.30 -19.43 -6.22
CA THR A 66 -0.43 -20.57 -5.64
C THR A 66 -1.03 -21.37 -6.78
N GLU A 67 -1.62 -22.51 -6.49
CA GLU A 67 -2.29 -23.37 -7.49
C GLU A 67 -3.31 -22.60 -8.37
N ASN A 68 -3.99 -21.60 -7.78
CA ASN A 68 -5.06 -20.85 -8.46
C ASN A 68 -4.73 -19.36 -8.65
N CYS A 69 -3.49 -18.93 -8.47
CA CYS A 69 -3.11 -17.52 -8.59
C CYS A 69 -1.75 -17.37 -9.27
N ARG A 70 -1.70 -16.61 -10.37
CA ARG A 70 -0.47 -16.35 -11.12
C ARG A 70 -0.40 -14.92 -11.64
N THR A 71 0.82 -14.42 -11.81
CA THR A 71 1.08 -13.17 -12.54
C THR A 71 1.51 -13.47 -13.96
N ILE A 72 0.92 -12.77 -14.92
CA ILE A 72 1.21 -12.85 -16.35
C ILE A 72 1.75 -11.50 -16.79
N ARG A 73 2.97 -11.48 -17.32
CA ARG A 73 3.65 -10.29 -17.81
C ARG A 73 3.52 -10.19 -19.31
N LEU A 74 2.82 -9.18 -19.78
CA LEU A 74 2.62 -8.90 -21.20
C LEU A 74 3.63 -7.86 -21.70
N LYS A 75 4.10 -8.04 -22.91
CA LYS A 75 4.84 -7.00 -23.61
C LYS A 75 3.89 -5.87 -23.98
N ALA A 76 4.32 -4.63 -23.74
CA ALA A 76 3.66 -3.41 -24.20
C ALA A 76 4.74 -2.32 -24.27
N GLY A 77 5.16 -1.96 -25.49
CA GLY A 77 6.31 -1.10 -25.74
C GLY A 77 7.65 -1.76 -25.41
N PRO A 78 8.69 -0.98 -25.02
CA PRO A 78 10.01 -1.49 -24.67
C PRO A 78 9.97 -2.45 -23.48
N THR A 79 10.81 -3.50 -23.49
CA THR A 79 10.98 -4.42 -22.35
C THR A 79 12.03 -3.90 -21.37
N ASP A 80 11.86 -2.68 -20.92
CA ASP A 80 12.67 -1.97 -19.95
C ASP A 80 11.79 -1.00 -19.15
N PHE A 81 12.39 -0.23 -18.26
CA PHE A 81 11.70 0.79 -17.49
C PHE A 81 11.15 1.91 -18.39
N VAL A 82 9.86 2.16 -18.30
CA VAL A 82 9.16 3.30 -18.91
C VAL A 82 8.56 4.16 -17.78
N PRO A 83 8.81 5.47 -17.77
CA PRO A 83 8.16 6.36 -16.82
C PRO A 83 6.64 6.17 -16.87
N ARG A 84 5.98 6.18 -15.71
CA ARG A 84 4.55 5.86 -15.59
C ARG A 84 3.66 6.69 -16.51
N ASP A 85 3.98 7.96 -16.67
CA ASP A 85 3.18 8.88 -17.48
C ASP A 85 3.32 8.59 -18.99
N ASP A 86 4.38 7.89 -19.41
CA ASP A 86 4.65 7.53 -20.81
C ASP A 86 4.10 6.12 -21.16
N ILE A 87 3.64 5.34 -20.16
CA ILE A 87 3.08 3.97 -20.40
C ILE A 87 1.77 4.03 -21.20
N PHE A 88 1.03 5.12 -21.11
CA PHE A 88 -0.28 5.25 -21.76
C PHE A 88 -0.24 4.95 -23.25
N ASP A 89 0.79 5.38 -23.95
CA ASP A 89 0.96 5.19 -25.39
C ASP A 89 1.11 3.70 -25.79
N TYR A 90 1.45 2.83 -24.86
CA TYR A 90 1.63 1.40 -25.09
C TYR A 90 0.43 0.55 -24.63
N LEU A 91 -0.63 1.15 -24.07
CA LEU A 91 -1.80 0.41 -23.60
C LEU A 91 -2.56 -0.33 -24.73
N PRO A 92 -2.66 0.17 -25.98
CA PRO A 92 -3.25 -0.61 -27.06
C PRO A 92 -2.53 -1.94 -27.30
N GLU A 93 -1.18 -1.97 -27.31
CA GLU A 93 -0.39 -3.20 -27.43
C GLU A 93 -0.63 -4.15 -26.23
N PHE A 94 -0.85 -3.59 -25.04
CA PHE A 94 -1.19 -4.38 -23.85
C PHE A 94 -2.54 -5.10 -24.03
N VAL A 95 -3.57 -4.38 -24.53
CA VAL A 95 -4.89 -4.95 -24.81
C VAL A 95 -4.80 -6.05 -25.85
N ASP A 96 -4.12 -5.80 -26.98
CA ASP A 96 -3.93 -6.78 -28.06
C ASP A 96 -3.26 -8.06 -27.55
N ASN A 97 -2.21 -7.93 -26.75
CA ASN A 97 -1.51 -9.09 -26.17
C ASN A 97 -2.33 -9.83 -25.12
N LEU A 98 -3.19 -9.13 -24.36
CA LEU A 98 -4.11 -9.77 -23.43
C LEU A 98 -5.18 -10.58 -24.19
N LEU A 99 -5.79 -10.01 -25.23
CA LEU A 99 -6.75 -10.72 -26.09
C LEU A 99 -6.12 -11.93 -26.78
N LYS A 100 -4.89 -11.79 -27.28
CA LYS A 100 -4.12 -12.90 -27.84
C LYS A 100 -3.87 -14.00 -26.80
N PHE A 101 -3.49 -13.66 -25.59
CA PHE A 101 -3.30 -14.62 -24.50
C PHE A 101 -4.59 -15.39 -24.20
N GLN A 102 -5.76 -14.73 -24.17
CA GLN A 102 -7.05 -15.39 -24.02
C GLN A 102 -7.31 -16.37 -25.17
N GLN A 103 -7.08 -15.95 -26.41
CA GLN A 103 -7.28 -16.78 -27.59
C GLN A 103 -6.36 -18.01 -27.59
N GLU A 104 -5.09 -17.86 -27.24
CA GLU A 104 -4.11 -18.95 -27.17
C GLU A 104 -4.43 -19.99 -26.08
N ASN A 105 -5.17 -19.60 -25.04
CA ASN A 105 -5.54 -20.44 -23.92
C ASN A 105 -7.01 -20.87 -23.92
N ASP A 106 -7.79 -20.51 -24.96
CA ASP A 106 -9.19 -20.89 -25.17
C ASP A 106 -10.13 -20.52 -24.02
N PHE A 107 -9.97 -19.29 -23.46
CA PHE A 107 -10.91 -18.76 -22.47
C PHE A 107 -11.04 -17.23 -22.58
N THR A 108 -12.06 -16.69 -21.91
CA THR A 108 -12.29 -15.25 -21.77
C THR A 108 -12.43 -14.86 -20.31
N TYR A 109 -12.25 -13.57 -20.00
CA TYR A 109 -12.49 -13.04 -18.65
C TYR A 109 -13.83 -12.30 -18.64
N PRO A 110 -14.88 -12.90 -18.10
CA PRO A 110 -16.18 -12.22 -17.98
C PRO A 110 -16.15 -11.08 -16.96
N LEU A 111 -15.27 -11.17 -15.97
CA LEU A 111 -15.07 -10.16 -14.92
C LEU A 111 -13.63 -9.67 -14.87
N ILE A 112 -13.46 -8.36 -14.89
CA ILE A 112 -12.17 -7.67 -14.86
C ILE A 112 -12.13 -6.71 -13.68
N HIS A 113 -11.14 -6.86 -12.79
CA HIS A 113 -10.89 -5.88 -11.73
C HIS A 113 -9.61 -5.09 -12.05
N THR A 114 -9.76 -3.85 -12.40
CA THR A 114 -8.69 -2.95 -12.82
C THR A 114 -8.16 -2.12 -11.65
N ASN A 115 -6.84 -1.94 -11.61
CA ASN A 115 -6.13 -1.26 -10.53
C ASN A 115 -5.34 -0.08 -11.09
N TYR A 116 -5.69 1.15 -10.69
CA TYR A 116 -5.12 2.41 -11.17
C TYR A 116 -5.58 2.81 -12.58
N TRP A 117 -5.53 4.09 -12.90
CA TRP A 117 -6.11 4.68 -14.11
C TRP A 117 -5.63 4.08 -15.45
N LEU A 118 -4.35 3.66 -15.54
CA LEU A 118 -3.83 2.99 -16.74
C LEU A 118 -4.56 1.67 -16.99
N SER A 119 -4.77 0.91 -15.94
CA SER A 119 -5.53 -0.35 -16.01
C SER A 119 -7.01 -0.11 -16.22
N ALA A 120 -7.56 1.01 -15.70
CA ALA A 120 -8.94 1.41 -15.96
C ALA A 120 -9.22 1.55 -17.46
N TRP A 121 -8.32 2.23 -18.19
CA TRP A 121 -8.43 2.37 -19.63
C TRP A 121 -8.42 1.00 -20.35
N VAL A 122 -7.51 0.10 -19.96
CA VAL A 122 -7.46 -1.27 -20.49
C VAL A 122 -8.78 -2.00 -20.25
N GLY A 123 -9.34 -1.92 -19.05
CA GLY A 123 -10.63 -2.54 -18.71
C GLY A 123 -11.78 -2.00 -19.54
N MET A 124 -11.84 -0.68 -19.77
CA MET A 124 -12.85 -0.07 -20.65
C MET A 124 -12.75 -0.59 -22.10
N GLN A 125 -11.53 -0.78 -22.64
CA GLN A 125 -11.35 -1.36 -23.97
C GLN A 125 -11.83 -2.82 -24.02
N LEU A 126 -11.48 -3.64 -23.03
CA LEU A 126 -11.94 -5.03 -22.95
C LEU A 126 -13.46 -5.13 -22.79
N LYS A 127 -14.07 -4.22 -22.03
CA LYS A 127 -15.53 -4.12 -21.91
C LYS A 127 -16.18 -3.82 -23.26
N GLU A 128 -15.63 -2.90 -24.04
CA GLU A 128 -16.13 -2.55 -25.39
C GLU A 128 -15.95 -3.72 -26.38
N ILE A 129 -14.79 -4.38 -26.37
CA ILE A 129 -14.46 -5.43 -27.36
C ILE A 129 -15.19 -6.73 -27.10
N GLN A 130 -15.28 -7.19 -25.85
CA GLN A 130 -15.76 -8.53 -25.51
C GLN A 130 -16.92 -8.57 -24.51
N GLY A 131 -17.39 -7.41 -24.03
CA GLY A 131 -18.51 -7.33 -23.08
C GLY A 131 -18.16 -7.71 -21.64
N SER A 132 -16.89 -7.71 -21.25
CA SER A 132 -16.47 -7.98 -19.88
C SER A 132 -17.05 -6.96 -18.91
N GLN A 133 -17.46 -7.41 -17.72
CA GLN A 133 -17.85 -6.53 -16.63
C GLN A 133 -16.61 -5.97 -15.94
N GLN A 134 -16.62 -4.68 -15.61
CA GLN A 134 -15.46 -4.00 -15.03
C GLN A 134 -15.72 -3.54 -13.60
N ILE A 135 -14.84 -3.95 -12.69
CA ILE A 135 -14.68 -3.36 -11.37
C ILE A 135 -13.39 -2.56 -11.36
N HIS A 136 -13.33 -1.46 -10.60
CA HIS A 136 -12.14 -0.62 -10.57
C HIS A 136 -11.76 -0.15 -9.16
N THR A 137 -10.47 -0.19 -8.84
CA THR A 137 -9.86 0.43 -7.64
C THR A 137 -8.83 1.47 -8.06
N TYR A 138 -8.97 2.71 -7.57
CA TYR A 138 -8.12 3.83 -8.00
C TYR A 138 -6.70 3.79 -7.45
N HIS A 139 -6.51 3.41 -6.19
CA HIS A 139 -5.24 3.52 -5.45
C HIS A 139 -4.67 4.93 -5.32
N SER A 140 -5.11 5.86 -6.14
CA SER A 140 -4.73 7.28 -6.11
C SER A 140 -5.58 8.06 -7.10
N LEU A 141 -6.29 9.06 -6.63
CA LEU A 141 -7.05 9.98 -7.48
C LEU A 141 -6.15 11.06 -8.06
N GLY A 142 -6.25 11.29 -9.38
CA GLY A 142 -5.48 12.31 -10.09
C GLY A 142 -5.78 13.71 -9.57
N VAL A 143 -7.04 14.05 -9.41
CA VAL A 143 -7.48 15.37 -8.91
C VAL A 143 -6.87 15.67 -7.54
N VAL A 144 -6.89 14.72 -6.61
CA VAL A 144 -6.29 14.90 -5.27
C VAL A 144 -4.78 15.03 -5.36
N LYS A 145 -4.13 14.14 -6.14
CA LYS A 145 -2.68 14.15 -6.33
C LYS A 145 -2.20 15.48 -6.93
N TYR A 146 -2.88 15.97 -7.95
CA TYR A 146 -2.45 17.18 -8.66
C TYR A 146 -2.63 18.46 -7.84
N ASN A 147 -3.54 18.48 -6.88
CA ASN A 147 -3.66 19.56 -5.91
C ASN A 147 -2.50 19.62 -4.89
N THR A 148 -1.68 18.55 -4.80
CA THR A 148 -0.55 18.48 -3.87
C THR A 148 0.83 18.66 -4.53
N VAL A 149 0.88 18.91 -5.85
CA VAL A 149 2.13 19.05 -6.60
C VAL A 149 2.21 20.42 -7.29
N ASN A 150 3.44 20.97 -7.36
CA ASN A 150 3.65 22.29 -7.99
C ASN A 150 3.67 22.24 -9.52
N LYS A 151 3.84 21.07 -10.12
CA LYS A 151 3.89 20.88 -11.57
C LYS A 151 3.01 19.71 -11.96
N VAL A 152 1.99 19.97 -12.72
CA VAL A 152 1.07 18.98 -13.27
C VAL A 152 1.67 18.40 -14.56
N PRO A 153 1.73 17.08 -14.75
CA PRO A 153 2.27 16.48 -15.98
C PRO A 153 1.32 16.68 -17.16
N LEU A 154 1.84 16.61 -18.38
CA LEU A 154 1.05 16.80 -19.62
C LEU A 154 -0.09 15.78 -19.74
N ILE A 155 0.13 14.54 -19.29
CA ILE A 155 -0.86 13.45 -19.33
C ILE A 155 -2.03 13.65 -18.33
N ALA A 156 -2.00 14.69 -17.48
CA ALA A 156 -2.97 14.85 -16.42
C ALA A 156 -4.41 14.91 -16.92
N ASN A 157 -4.67 15.63 -18.01
CA ASN A 157 -6.02 15.73 -18.57
C ASN A 157 -6.55 14.38 -19.02
N THR A 158 -5.73 13.60 -19.72
CA THR A 158 -6.06 12.22 -20.13
C THR A 158 -6.37 11.34 -18.92
N ARG A 159 -5.55 11.44 -17.87
CA ARG A 159 -5.80 10.71 -16.64
C ARG A 159 -7.12 11.07 -15.98
N LEU A 160 -7.40 12.36 -15.83
CA LEU A 160 -8.66 12.84 -15.22
C LEU A 160 -9.89 12.40 -16.02
N GLU A 161 -9.78 12.41 -17.35
CA GLU A 161 -10.84 11.92 -18.24
C GLU A 161 -11.07 10.41 -18.08
N VAL A 162 -10.01 9.61 -18.08
CA VAL A 162 -10.10 8.16 -17.85
C VAL A 162 -10.67 7.86 -16.46
N GLU A 163 -10.22 8.57 -15.42
CA GLU A 163 -10.73 8.41 -14.06
C GLU A 163 -12.22 8.73 -13.95
N LYS A 164 -12.70 9.78 -14.65
CA LYS A 164 -14.11 10.11 -14.71
C LYS A 164 -14.89 9.03 -15.47
N ASN A 165 -14.44 8.67 -16.67
CA ASN A 165 -15.14 7.71 -17.49
C ASN A 165 -15.29 6.34 -16.80
N VAL A 166 -14.25 5.84 -16.13
CA VAL A 166 -14.36 4.56 -15.41
C VAL A 166 -15.30 4.65 -14.21
N LEU A 167 -15.34 5.79 -13.51
CA LEU A 167 -16.30 6.01 -12.41
C LEU A 167 -17.75 5.91 -12.89
N GLU A 168 -18.03 6.47 -14.06
CA GLU A 168 -19.37 6.55 -14.63
C GLU A 168 -19.81 5.27 -15.37
N THR A 169 -18.86 4.43 -15.83
CA THR A 169 -19.16 3.30 -16.71
C THR A 169 -18.85 1.92 -16.18
N ALA A 170 -18.00 1.79 -15.14
CA ALA A 170 -17.75 0.51 -14.50
C ALA A 170 -18.97 0.01 -13.72
N GLU A 171 -19.16 -1.30 -13.63
CA GLU A 171 -20.24 -1.88 -12.82
C GLU A 171 -20.12 -1.52 -11.36
N ARG A 172 -18.88 -1.50 -10.84
CA ARG A 172 -18.59 -1.08 -9.46
C ARG A 172 -17.21 -0.42 -9.37
N ILE A 173 -17.14 0.52 -8.46
CA ILE A 173 -15.88 1.11 -8.01
C ILE A 173 -15.62 0.65 -6.58
N VAL A 174 -14.40 0.23 -6.30
CA VAL A 174 -13.96 -0.09 -4.94
C VAL A 174 -13.18 1.10 -4.40
N ALA A 175 -13.75 1.80 -3.42
CA ALA A 175 -13.08 2.80 -2.61
C ALA A 175 -12.44 2.13 -1.39
N THR A 176 -11.20 2.50 -1.07
CA THR A 176 -10.49 1.91 0.06
C THR A 176 -10.84 2.56 1.40
N SER A 177 -11.53 3.70 1.37
CA SER A 177 -12.01 4.42 2.55
C SER A 177 -13.22 5.30 2.23
N PRO A 178 -14.03 5.69 3.24
CA PRO A 178 -15.11 6.67 3.06
C PRO A 178 -14.62 8.01 2.51
N GLN A 179 -13.41 8.44 2.89
CA GLN A 179 -12.80 9.67 2.41
C GLN A 179 -12.45 9.59 0.92
N GLU A 180 -12.04 8.41 0.43
CA GLU A 180 -11.79 8.21 -1.00
C GLU A 180 -13.11 8.27 -1.78
N GLU A 181 -14.19 7.67 -1.29
CA GLU A 181 -15.53 7.81 -1.88
C GLU A 181 -15.98 9.26 -1.91
N GLU A 182 -15.87 10.01 -0.80
CA GLU A 182 -16.22 11.43 -0.74
C GLU A 182 -15.45 12.26 -1.77
N HIS A 183 -14.14 12.01 -1.93
CA HIS A 183 -13.32 12.67 -2.95
C HIS A 183 -13.77 12.33 -4.37
N MET A 184 -14.13 11.07 -4.65
CA MET A 184 -14.68 10.66 -5.95
C MET A 184 -15.98 11.42 -6.23
N ARG A 185 -16.92 11.41 -5.28
CA ARG A 185 -18.22 12.09 -5.42
C ARG A 185 -18.08 13.60 -5.61
N SER A 186 -17.18 14.22 -4.84
CA SER A 186 -17.04 15.67 -4.83
C SER A 186 -16.22 16.22 -6.00
N TRP A 187 -15.23 15.46 -6.49
CA TRP A 187 -14.22 16.03 -7.41
C TRP A 187 -14.08 15.29 -8.73
N VAL A 188 -14.65 14.09 -8.88
CA VAL A 188 -14.58 13.32 -10.12
C VAL A 188 -15.95 13.25 -10.80
N SER A 189 -16.94 12.60 -10.16
CA SER A 189 -18.33 12.51 -10.65
C SER A 189 -19.28 12.08 -9.53
N SER A 190 -20.52 12.58 -9.58
CA SER A 190 -21.62 12.10 -8.73
C SER A 190 -22.20 10.76 -9.20
N GLU A 191 -21.90 10.35 -10.43
CA GLU A 191 -22.39 9.13 -11.05
C GLU A 191 -21.59 7.89 -10.59
N GLY A 192 -22.08 6.70 -10.96
CA GLY A 192 -21.42 5.41 -10.69
C GLY A 192 -21.76 4.83 -9.33
N GLN A 193 -21.48 3.53 -9.17
CA GLN A 193 -21.71 2.78 -7.91
C GLN A 193 -20.38 2.53 -7.22
N ILE A 194 -20.30 2.89 -5.93
CA ILE A 194 -19.08 2.80 -5.13
C ILE A 194 -19.34 1.92 -3.92
N ASP A 195 -18.48 0.93 -3.70
CA ASP A 195 -18.42 0.09 -2.51
C ASP A 195 -17.16 0.41 -1.72
N ILE A 196 -17.27 0.45 -0.39
CA ILE A 196 -16.12 0.69 0.47
C ILE A 196 -15.55 -0.66 0.93
N ILE A 197 -14.43 -1.05 0.32
CA ILE A 197 -13.69 -2.26 0.68
C ILE A 197 -12.24 -1.85 0.98
N PRO A 198 -11.80 -1.88 2.24
CA PRO A 198 -10.49 -1.36 2.64
C PRO A 198 -9.33 -2.20 2.11
N CYS A 199 -8.10 -1.68 2.20
CA CYS A 199 -6.92 -2.51 2.05
C CYS A 199 -6.72 -3.40 3.27
N GLY A 200 -6.00 -4.52 3.06
CA GLY A 200 -5.64 -5.44 4.11
C GLY A 200 -4.17 -5.35 4.52
N THR A 201 -3.82 -6.10 5.56
CA THR A 201 -2.44 -6.39 5.95
C THR A 201 -2.32 -7.85 6.41
N ASP A 202 -1.10 -8.37 6.43
CA ASP A 202 -0.79 -9.71 6.91
C ASP A 202 -0.67 -9.70 8.46
N ILE A 203 -1.81 -9.99 9.09
CA ILE A 203 -1.94 -9.95 10.55
C ILE A 203 -1.03 -10.94 11.25
N GLU A 204 -0.87 -12.15 10.69
CA GLU A 204 -0.03 -13.17 11.28
C GLU A 204 1.45 -12.75 11.23
N ARG A 205 1.87 -12.22 10.10
CA ARG A 205 3.24 -11.77 9.90
C ARG A 205 3.61 -10.62 10.81
N PHE A 206 2.79 -9.56 10.85
CA PHE A 206 3.06 -8.37 11.66
C PHE A 206 2.76 -8.58 13.14
N GLY A 207 1.84 -9.46 13.49
CA GLY A 207 1.48 -9.74 14.89
C GLY A 207 2.27 -10.88 15.55
N ARG A 208 3.27 -11.46 14.86
CA ARG A 208 3.98 -12.68 15.31
C ARG A 208 4.90 -12.47 16.52
N VAL A 209 5.45 -11.27 16.67
CA VAL A 209 6.54 -11.00 17.62
C VAL A 209 6.12 -9.89 18.58
N ASP A 210 6.31 -10.13 19.88
CA ASP A 210 6.13 -9.09 20.88
C ASP A 210 7.31 -8.09 20.93
N LYS A 211 7.11 -6.97 21.60
CA LYS A 211 8.08 -5.87 21.68
C LYS A 211 9.41 -6.27 22.29
N ALA A 212 9.40 -7.05 23.36
CA ALA A 212 10.61 -7.46 24.06
C ALA A 212 11.45 -8.43 23.20
N GLU A 213 10.79 -9.39 22.58
CA GLU A 213 11.41 -10.33 21.64
C GLU A 213 11.96 -9.60 20.41
N ALA A 214 11.18 -8.68 19.82
CA ALA A 214 11.62 -7.89 18.69
C ALA A 214 12.88 -7.08 18.99
N ARG A 215 12.93 -6.38 20.13
CA ARG A 215 14.10 -5.63 20.58
C ARG A 215 15.32 -6.52 20.83
N ALA A 216 15.12 -7.70 21.42
CA ALA A 216 16.21 -8.66 21.63
C ALA A 216 16.78 -9.15 20.31
N LYS A 217 15.92 -9.52 19.33
CA LYS A 217 16.35 -9.96 17.99
C LYS A 217 17.12 -8.87 17.25
N LEU A 218 16.61 -7.63 17.25
CA LEU A 218 17.26 -6.50 16.58
C LEU A 218 18.59 -6.14 17.23
N ARG A 219 18.70 -6.18 18.56
CA ARG A 219 19.95 -5.95 19.26
C ARG A 219 21.03 -6.96 18.83
N ASN A 220 20.70 -8.23 18.72
CA ASN A 220 21.65 -9.27 18.31
C ASN A 220 22.07 -9.10 16.85
N LYS A 221 21.13 -8.74 15.97
CA LYS A 221 21.38 -8.53 14.54
C LYS A 221 22.28 -7.31 14.27
N THR A 222 22.08 -6.22 14.99
CA THR A 222 22.84 -4.97 14.79
C THR A 222 24.25 -5.03 15.38
N GLN A 223 24.51 -5.89 16.34
CA GLN A 223 25.87 -6.16 16.84
C GLN A 223 26.78 -6.78 15.78
N THR A 224 26.21 -7.45 14.76
CA THR A 224 26.97 -8.15 13.73
C THR A 224 27.17 -7.36 12.44
N VAL A 225 26.39 -6.29 12.17
CA VAL A 225 26.34 -5.67 10.83
C VAL A 225 26.78 -4.19 10.81
N ASN A 226 26.49 -3.39 11.82
CA ASN A 226 26.98 -2.00 11.95
C ASN A 226 26.69 -1.40 13.33
N ASN A 227 27.65 -0.70 13.88
CA ASN A 227 27.63 -0.15 15.25
C ASN A 227 26.63 1.01 15.49
N GLU A 228 25.81 1.41 14.50
CA GLU A 228 24.98 2.61 14.57
C GLU A 228 23.61 2.39 15.23
N LEU A 229 23.08 1.19 15.22
CA LEU A 229 21.78 0.86 15.80
C LEU A 229 21.96 -0.01 17.05
N LYS A 230 22.02 0.60 18.23
CA LYS A 230 21.90 -0.14 19.50
C LYS A 230 20.44 -0.14 19.90
N PHE A 231 19.81 -1.31 19.97
CA PHE A 231 18.48 -1.45 20.57
C PHE A 231 18.63 -1.87 22.04
N SER A 232 18.39 -0.93 22.94
CA SER A 232 18.28 -1.19 24.37
C SER A 232 16.79 -1.37 24.73
N LEU A 233 16.49 -2.11 25.81
CA LEU A 233 15.09 -2.34 26.24
C LEU A 233 14.43 -1.05 26.75
N ASP A 234 15.21 -0.10 27.21
CA ASP A 234 14.77 1.19 27.76
C ASP A 234 14.79 2.34 26.72
N GLU A 235 15.21 2.08 25.47
CA GLU A 235 15.11 3.09 24.40
C GLU A 235 13.66 3.42 24.07
N LYS A 236 13.45 4.72 23.78
CA LYS A 236 12.19 5.28 23.27
C LYS A 236 12.33 5.42 21.77
N ILE A 237 11.63 4.55 21.03
CA ILE A 237 11.79 4.43 19.59
C ILE A 237 10.59 5.03 18.87
N VAL A 238 10.83 6.12 18.16
CA VAL A 238 9.91 6.70 17.18
C VAL A 238 10.31 6.23 15.79
N MET A 239 9.37 5.65 15.06
CA MET A 239 9.64 5.03 13.76
C MET A 239 8.86 5.68 12.63
N TYR A 240 9.52 5.88 11.51
CA TYR A 240 8.94 6.17 10.21
C TYR A 240 9.32 5.07 9.22
N VAL A 241 8.37 4.65 8.40
CA VAL A 241 8.58 3.75 7.27
C VAL A 241 7.97 4.34 6.01
N GLY A 242 8.74 4.41 4.94
CA GLY A 242 8.21 4.88 3.66
C GLY A 242 9.28 5.33 2.68
N ARG A 243 8.85 5.69 1.48
CA ARG A 243 9.74 6.27 0.46
C ARG A 243 10.18 7.67 0.85
N PHE A 244 11.37 8.06 0.43
CA PHE A 244 11.81 9.44 0.52
C PHE A 244 11.13 10.26 -0.59
N ASP A 245 10.00 10.85 -0.24
CA ASP A 245 9.18 11.72 -1.08
C ASP A 245 8.67 12.87 -0.20
N ARG A 246 8.75 14.11 -0.66
CA ARG A 246 8.31 15.30 0.12
C ARG A 246 6.89 15.18 0.65
N ARG A 247 6.00 14.54 -0.12
CA ARG A 247 4.61 14.31 0.28
C ARG A 247 4.47 13.38 1.49
N LYS A 248 5.52 12.62 1.82
CA LYS A 248 5.55 11.76 3.01
C LYS A 248 5.88 12.50 4.31
N GLY A 249 6.22 13.79 4.24
CA GLY A 249 6.29 14.68 5.39
C GLY A 249 7.40 14.38 6.39
N ILE A 250 8.48 13.69 5.98
CA ILE A 250 9.58 13.28 6.89
C ILE A 250 10.19 14.49 7.61
N GLU A 251 10.29 15.63 6.94
CA GLU A 251 10.79 16.88 7.54
C GLU A 251 9.94 17.32 8.74
N THR A 252 8.61 17.21 8.66
CA THR A 252 7.71 17.54 9.77
C THR A 252 8.04 16.67 10.99
N LEU A 253 8.25 15.38 10.81
CA LEU A 253 8.64 14.46 11.87
C LEU A 253 10.01 14.83 12.48
N VAL A 254 11.02 15.06 11.65
CA VAL A 254 12.38 15.44 12.13
C VAL A 254 12.31 16.70 12.97
N ARG A 255 11.59 17.73 12.51
CA ARG A 255 11.42 18.99 13.26
C ARG A 255 10.59 18.80 14.53
N ALA A 256 9.57 17.92 14.52
CA ALA A 256 8.78 17.60 15.71
C ALA A 256 9.63 16.91 16.78
N ILE A 257 10.45 15.94 16.42
CA ILE A 257 11.40 15.28 17.33
C ILE A 257 12.41 16.29 17.92
N ARG A 258 12.91 17.22 17.11
CA ARG A 258 13.83 18.26 17.60
C ARG A 258 13.21 19.16 18.67
N LYS A 259 11.91 19.43 18.56
CA LYS A 259 11.14 20.26 19.52
C LYS A 259 10.64 19.47 20.74
N SER A 260 10.59 18.15 20.66
CA SER A 260 10.11 17.28 21.72
C SER A 260 10.88 17.49 23.02
N LYS A 261 10.18 17.44 24.13
CA LYS A 261 10.78 17.45 25.49
C LYS A 261 11.71 16.26 25.70
N LEU A 262 11.54 15.20 24.91
CA LEU A 262 12.33 13.97 24.95
C LEU A 262 13.66 14.11 24.20
N PHE A 263 13.87 15.15 23.41
CA PHE A 263 15.05 15.28 22.53
C PHE A 263 16.39 15.14 23.30
N ASN A 264 16.47 15.68 24.48
CA ASN A 264 17.68 15.57 25.31
C ASN A 264 17.75 14.27 26.12
N SER A 265 16.78 13.37 25.98
CA SER A 265 16.84 12.06 26.63
C SER A 265 17.89 11.19 25.91
N PRO A 266 18.84 10.59 26.65
CA PRO A 266 19.87 9.75 26.04
C PRO A 266 19.32 8.49 25.35
N ASN A 267 18.07 8.15 25.65
CA ASN A 267 17.43 6.93 25.19
C ASN A 267 16.45 7.15 24.03
N LEU A 268 16.36 8.38 23.45
CA LEU A 268 15.49 8.64 22.31
C LEU A 268 16.16 8.20 21.00
N LYS A 269 15.44 7.45 20.18
CA LYS A 269 15.81 7.09 18.81
C LYS A 269 14.70 7.42 17.82
N LEU A 270 15.09 8.03 16.71
CA LEU A 270 14.25 8.23 15.53
C LEU A 270 14.75 7.32 14.41
N ILE A 271 13.95 6.36 14.03
CA ILE A 271 14.26 5.44 12.93
C ILE A 271 13.51 5.91 11.68
N ILE A 272 14.25 6.25 10.61
CA ILE A 272 13.73 6.65 9.31
C ILE A 272 14.08 5.56 8.30
N ALA A 273 13.17 4.59 8.13
CA ALA A 273 13.38 3.45 7.26
C ALA A 273 12.78 3.69 5.87
N GLY A 274 13.57 3.45 4.84
CA GLY A 274 13.14 3.55 3.44
C GLY A 274 14.29 3.38 2.47
N GLY A 275 14.00 2.83 1.29
CA GLY A 275 14.94 2.76 0.20
C GLY A 275 15.13 4.12 -0.49
N SER A 276 16.31 4.33 -1.05
CA SER A 276 16.64 5.51 -1.85
C SER A 276 17.72 5.17 -2.87
N ARG A 277 17.72 5.87 -3.99
CA ARG A 277 18.67 5.69 -5.10
C ARG A 277 19.50 6.95 -5.27
N PRO A 278 20.82 6.88 -5.12
CA PRO A 278 21.68 8.03 -5.34
C PRO A 278 21.41 8.69 -6.71
N GLY A 279 21.31 10.02 -6.73
CA GLY A 279 21.05 10.79 -7.94
C GLY A 279 19.60 10.80 -8.45
N GLN A 280 18.72 9.96 -7.93
CA GLN A 280 17.28 9.98 -8.23
C GLN A 280 16.52 10.93 -7.28
N SER A 281 15.23 11.10 -7.54
CA SER A 281 14.38 12.00 -6.72
C SER A 281 14.31 11.57 -5.26
N ASP A 282 14.22 10.28 -5.01
CA ASP A 282 14.19 9.68 -3.67
C ASP A 282 15.56 9.80 -2.97
N GLY A 283 16.67 9.64 -3.71
CA GLY A 283 18.00 9.87 -3.18
C GLY A 283 18.23 11.33 -2.78
N ARG A 284 17.86 12.28 -3.64
CA ARG A 284 17.95 13.72 -3.32
C ARG A 284 17.10 14.12 -2.12
N GLU A 285 15.90 13.53 -1.98
CA GLU A 285 15.06 13.79 -0.82
C GLU A 285 15.67 13.20 0.45
N ARG A 286 16.27 12.01 0.38
CA ARG A 286 17.01 11.44 1.51
C ARG A 286 18.17 12.33 1.94
N GLU A 287 19.01 12.76 1.00
CA GLU A 287 20.12 13.68 1.26
C GLU A 287 19.62 14.98 1.91
N ARG A 288 18.49 15.52 1.45
CA ARG A 288 17.87 16.71 2.03
C ARG A 288 17.47 16.49 3.50
N ILE A 289 16.86 15.34 3.80
CA ILE A 289 16.45 15.01 5.18
C ILE A 289 17.68 14.79 6.07
N GLU A 290 18.71 14.10 5.58
CA GLU A 290 19.97 13.92 6.31
C GLU A 290 20.64 15.26 6.62
N ASN A 291 20.65 16.21 5.68
CA ASN A 291 21.16 17.57 5.91
C ASN A 291 20.35 18.31 6.98
N ILE A 292 19.02 18.20 6.98
CA ILE A 292 18.17 18.79 8.05
C ILE A 292 18.50 18.17 9.42
N VAL A 293 18.72 16.86 9.47
CA VAL A 293 19.13 16.16 10.71
C VAL A 293 20.47 16.71 11.21
N ASP A 294 21.43 16.98 10.31
CA ASP A 294 22.72 17.56 10.66
C ASP A 294 22.61 19.01 11.14
N GLU A 295 21.90 19.85 10.39
CA GLU A 295 21.64 21.24 10.75
C GLU A 295 20.98 21.39 12.12
N LEU A 296 20.12 20.45 12.49
CA LEU A 296 19.42 20.42 13.77
C LEU A 296 20.22 19.73 14.89
N GLY A 297 21.41 19.20 14.60
CA GLY A 297 22.25 18.50 15.59
C GLY A 297 21.66 17.18 16.08
N MET A 298 21.00 16.42 15.20
CA MET A 298 20.22 15.22 15.57
C MET A 298 20.88 13.88 15.19
N ARG A 299 22.13 13.86 14.69
CA ARG A 299 22.82 12.64 14.24
C ARG A 299 22.87 11.51 15.27
N GLN A 300 22.94 11.84 16.55
CA GLN A 300 22.96 10.85 17.63
C GLN A 300 21.59 10.26 17.95
N VAL A 301 20.51 10.90 17.50
CA VAL A 301 19.12 10.47 17.72
C VAL A 301 18.56 9.79 16.46
N ALA A 302 18.82 10.35 15.27
CA ALA A 302 18.27 9.87 14.00
C ALA A 302 19.12 8.75 13.39
N CYS A 303 18.45 7.72 12.91
CA CYS A 303 19.05 6.57 12.29
C CYS A 303 18.36 6.23 10.96
N PHE A 304 19.15 5.93 9.94
CA PHE A 304 18.71 5.64 8.58
C PHE A 304 19.12 4.20 8.18
N PRO A 305 18.39 3.17 8.58
CA PRO A 305 18.75 1.77 8.28
C PRO A 305 18.68 1.44 6.78
N GLY A 306 18.17 2.37 5.96
CA GLY A 306 17.90 2.10 4.57
C GLY A 306 16.60 1.30 4.42
N ARG A 307 16.54 0.52 3.36
CA ARG A 307 15.41 -0.37 3.09
C ARG A 307 15.44 -1.57 4.04
N LEU A 308 14.36 -1.81 4.73
CA LEU A 308 14.18 -3.01 5.54
C LEU A 308 13.68 -4.18 4.67
N SER A 309 14.18 -5.37 4.96
CA SER A 309 13.66 -6.61 4.37
C SER A 309 12.24 -6.86 4.84
N GLN A 310 11.52 -7.69 4.12
CA GLN A 310 10.18 -8.12 4.55
C GLN A 310 10.19 -8.84 5.90
N ASP A 311 11.26 -9.58 6.22
CA ASP A 311 11.39 -10.31 7.49
C ASP A 311 11.79 -9.39 8.65
N ASP A 312 12.48 -8.29 8.36
CA ASP A 312 12.89 -7.33 9.38
C ASP A 312 11.80 -6.32 9.72
N LEU A 313 11.00 -5.93 8.76
CA LEU A 313 9.99 -4.89 8.92
C LEU A 313 9.03 -5.15 10.10
N PRO A 314 8.48 -6.38 10.31
CA PRO A 314 7.68 -6.70 11.48
C PRO A 314 8.43 -6.51 12.81
N LEU A 315 9.73 -6.86 12.85
CA LEU A 315 10.55 -6.65 14.05
C LEU A 315 10.72 -5.17 14.39
N TYR A 316 10.93 -4.33 13.38
CA TYR A 316 11.08 -2.89 13.59
C TYR A 316 9.77 -2.25 14.07
N TYR A 317 8.62 -2.62 13.47
CA TYR A 317 7.34 -2.15 13.97
C TYR A 317 7.11 -2.59 15.43
N ALA A 318 7.23 -3.88 15.74
CA ALA A 318 7.01 -4.39 17.09
C ALA A 318 7.98 -3.78 18.12
N ALA A 319 9.22 -3.46 17.74
CA ALA A 319 10.21 -2.83 18.63
C ALA A 319 9.90 -1.35 18.92
N ALA A 320 9.18 -0.66 18.04
CA ALA A 320 8.90 0.77 18.17
C ALA A 320 7.92 1.09 19.33
N ASP A 321 8.01 2.27 19.86
CA ASP A 321 7.04 2.81 20.83
C ASP A 321 5.89 3.53 20.12
N VAL A 322 6.16 4.09 18.95
CA VAL A 322 5.16 4.73 18.10
C VAL A 322 5.66 4.75 16.65
N CYS A 323 4.74 4.50 15.72
CA CYS A 323 4.96 4.72 14.29
C CYS A 323 4.32 6.06 13.88
N VAL A 324 5.08 6.89 13.15
CA VAL A 324 4.59 8.20 12.68
C VAL A 324 4.44 8.20 11.18
N VAL A 325 3.24 8.60 10.70
CA VAL A 325 2.87 8.69 9.28
C VAL A 325 2.50 10.15 8.95
N PRO A 326 3.49 11.05 8.78
CA PRO A 326 3.27 12.49 8.66
C PRO A 326 2.95 12.94 7.23
N SER A 327 2.32 12.09 6.44
CA SER A 327 2.06 12.30 5.01
C SER A 327 1.17 13.52 4.75
N HIS A 328 1.49 14.30 3.70
CA HIS A 328 0.62 15.38 3.24
C HIS A 328 -0.59 14.84 2.45
N TYR A 329 -0.45 13.66 1.89
CA TYR A 329 -1.48 12.91 1.20
C TYR A 329 -1.22 11.40 1.35
N GLU A 330 -2.25 10.66 1.77
CA GLU A 330 -2.21 9.21 1.94
C GLU A 330 -3.57 8.61 1.55
N PRO A 331 -3.68 7.86 0.45
CA PRO A 331 -4.97 7.28 0.02
C PRO A 331 -5.58 6.35 1.06
N PHE A 332 -4.77 5.49 1.70
CA PHE A 332 -5.24 4.55 2.71
C PHE A 332 -4.34 4.48 3.94
N GLY A 333 -3.02 4.29 3.77
CA GLY A 333 -2.07 4.20 4.89
C GLY A 333 -1.74 2.77 5.31
N LEU A 334 -1.25 1.94 4.38
CA LEU A 334 -0.80 0.56 4.69
C LEU A 334 0.18 0.52 5.86
N VAL A 335 1.13 1.47 5.92
CA VAL A 335 2.09 1.59 7.02
C VAL A 335 1.40 1.72 8.39
N ALA A 336 0.27 2.44 8.45
CA ALA A 336 -0.48 2.59 9.70
C ALA A 336 -1.07 1.26 10.16
N ILE A 337 -1.72 0.50 9.26
CA ILE A 337 -2.30 -0.80 9.62
C ILE A 337 -1.24 -1.88 9.88
N GLU A 338 -0.07 -1.83 9.23
CA GLU A 338 1.08 -2.70 9.52
C GLU A 338 1.63 -2.46 10.94
N ALA A 339 1.81 -1.18 11.31
CA ALA A 339 2.24 -0.81 12.65
C ALA A 339 1.20 -1.24 13.72
N MET A 340 -0.09 -0.98 13.47
CA MET A 340 -1.18 -1.40 14.36
C MET A 340 -1.27 -2.93 14.48
N ALA A 341 -1.08 -3.68 13.40
CA ALA A 341 -1.02 -5.15 13.43
C ALA A 341 0.12 -5.66 14.32
N SER A 342 1.22 -4.93 14.40
CA SER A 342 2.36 -5.21 15.29
C SER A 342 2.12 -4.76 16.75
N GLY A 343 0.94 -4.22 17.09
CA GLY A 343 0.63 -3.68 18.40
C GLY A 343 1.29 -2.32 18.69
N THR A 344 1.75 -1.63 17.67
CA THR A 344 2.40 -0.32 17.80
C THR A 344 1.41 0.80 17.49
N PRO A 345 1.18 1.75 18.40
CA PRO A 345 0.27 2.86 18.16
C PRO A 345 0.80 3.79 17.07
N VAL A 346 -0.11 4.50 16.42
CA VAL A 346 0.20 5.34 15.27
C VAL A 346 -0.10 6.81 15.57
N ILE A 347 0.81 7.70 15.16
CA ILE A 347 0.51 9.13 14.99
C ILE A 347 0.49 9.39 13.49
N ALA A 348 -0.64 9.83 12.96
CA ALA A 348 -0.80 10.06 11.53
C ALA A 348 -1.26 11.48 11.22
N SER A 349 -0.99 11.95 9.99
CA SER A 349 -1.65 13.16 9.50
C SER A 349 -3.15 12.94 9.37
N ASP A 350 -3.93 13.98 9.67
CA ASP A 350 -5.37 14.02 9.50
C ASP A 350 -5.73 14.24 8.02
N VAL A 351 -5.42 13.23 7.17
CA VAL A 351 -5.63 13.29 5.71
C VAL A 351 -6.05 11.93 5.14
N GLY A 352 -6.94 11.98 4.16
CA GLY A 352 -7.32 10.84 3.33
C GLY A 352 -7.68 9.59 4.15
N GLY A 353 -7.22 8.42 3.71
CA GLY A 353 -7.51 7.14 4.37
C GLY A 353 -6.95 6.98 5.78
N LEU A 354 -5.99 7.84 6.20
CA LEU A 354 -5.50 7.81 7.59
C LEU A 354 -6.60 8.17 8.60
N GLN A 355 -7.55 9.02 8.23
CA GLN A 355 -8.74 9.35 9.04
C GLN A 355 -9.65 8.14 9.28
N PHE A 356 -9.62 7.19 8.35
CA PHE A 356 -10.37 5.94 8.48
C PHE A 356 -9.57 4.85 9.20
N THR A 357 -8.27 4.75 8.96
CA THR A 357 -7.44 3.70 9.55
C THR A 357 -7.16 3.94 11.03
N VAL A 358 -6.86 5.19 11.43
CA VAL A 358 -6.53 5.58 12.79
C VAL A 358 -7.74 6.23 13.46
N VAL A 359 -8.17 5.67 14.60
CA VAL A 359 -9.22 6.26 15.44
C VAL A 359 -8.54 7.07 16.55
N PRO A 360 -8.72 8.41 16.57
CA PRO A 360 -8.09 9.27 17.57
C PRO A 360 -8.42 8.84 19.01
N GLU A 361 -7.42 8.87 19.89
CA GLU A 361 -7.51 8.51 21.31
C GLU A 361 -7.82 7.02 21.60
N GLU A 362 -8.12 6.23 20.56
CA GLU A 362 -8.45 4.79 20.68
C GLU A 362 -7.32 3.91 20.11
N THR A 363 -6.86 4.17 18.88
CA THR A 363 -5.82 3.36 18.21
C THR A 363 -4.55 4.15 17.91
N GLY A 364 -4.57 5.45 18.12
CA GLY A 364 -3.49 6.37 17.84
C GLY A 364 -3.93 7.82 17.96
N LEU A 365 -3.20 8.72 17.31
CA LEU A 365 -3.52 10.15 17.26
C LEU A 365 -3.48 10.66 15.81
N LEU A 366 -4.34 11.64 15.52
CA LEU A 366 -4.29 12.42 14.28
C LEU A 366 -3.75 13.82 14.56
N ALA A 367 -2.92 14.33 13.65
CA ALA A 367 -2.38 15.68 13.70
C ALA A 367 -2.58 16.37 12.33
N PRO A 368 -2.84 17.70 12.30
CA PRO A 368 -2.92 18.41 11.02
C PRO A 368 -1.64 18.20 10.20
N PRO A 369 -1.73 18.00 8.87
CA PRO A 369 -0.56 17.80 8.03
C PRO A 369 0.38 19.01 8.12
N GLN A 370 1.70 18.75 8.15
CA GLN A 370 2.76 19.76 8.25
C GLN A 370 2.80 20.55 9.58
N ASP A 371 1.95 20.24 10.54
CA ASP A 371 1.95 20.89 11.86
C ASP A 371 2.98 20.23 12.79
N VAL A 372 4.16 20.83 12.84
CA VAL A 372 5.29 20.38 13.68
C VAL A 372 4.94 20.35 15.17
N GLU A 373 4.16 21.32 15.67
CA GLU A 373 3.79 21.40 17.08
C GLU A 373 2.78 20.32 17.48
N ALA A 374 1.80 20.05 16.62
CA ALA A 374 0.83 18.99 16.84
C ALA A 374 1.51 17.61 16.86
N PHE A 375 2.41 17.33 15.89
CA PHE A 375 3.20 16.09 15.90
C PHE A 375 4.11 15.97 17.11
N CYS A 376 4.79 17.05 17.52
CA CYS A 376 5.62 17.10 18.72
C CYS A 376 4.79 16.73 19.96
N SER A 377 3.65 17.39 20.15
CA SER A 377 2.77 17.16 21.30
C SER A 377 2.23 15.72 21.33
N ALA A 378 1.85 15.18 20.18
CA ALA A 378 1.37 13.79 20.05
C ALA A 378 2.47 12.77 20.41
N ILE A 379 3.70 12.98 19.93
CA ILE A 379 4.85 12.14 20.25
C ILE A 379 5.16 12.17 21.73
N ASP A 380 5.25 13.37 22.33
CA ASP A 380 5.51 13.54 23.75
C ASP A 380 4.44 12.82 24.60
N ARG A 381 3.18 12.93 24.22
CA ARG A 381 2.04 12.32 24.92
C ARG A 381 2.12 10.79 24.93
N ILE A 382 2.28 10.16 23.75
CA ILE A 382 2.34 8.68 23.62
C ILE A 382 3.60 8.12 24.31
N ILE A 383 4.74 8.77 24.13
CA ILE A 383 6.00 8.25 24.71
C ILE A 383 6.04 8.40 26.24
N SER A 384 5.40 9.43 26.78
CA SER A 384 5.45 9.70 28.24
C SER A 384 4.53 8.79 29.06
N ASP A 385 3.46 8.24 28.46
CA ASP A 385 2.51 7.36 29.14
C ASP A 385 2.56 5.94 28.54
N SER A 386 3.33 5.05 29.17
CA SER A 386 3.50 3.67 28.69
C SER A 386 2.20 2.86 28.78
N GLN A 387 1.38 3.06 29.81
CA GLN A 387 0.14 2.30 29.98
C GLN A 387 -0.90 2.70 28.91
N TRP A 388 -1.00 3.99 28.63
CA TRP A 388 -1.88 4.47 27.57
C TRP A 388 -1.40 4.06 26.19
N ARG A 389 -0.10 4.17 25.93
CA ARG A 389 0.55 3.69 24.70
C ARG A 389 0.23 2.21 24.42
N ASP A 390 0.36 1.36 25.44
CA ASP A 390 0.10 -0.07 25.30
C ASP A 390 -1.40 -0.34 25.03
N LYS A 391 -2.31 0.42 25.64
CA LYS A 391 -3.74 0.38 25.34
C LYS A 391 -4.06 0.75 23.89
N LEU A 392 -3.46 1.85 23.39
CA LEU A 392 -3.60 2.26 21.99
C LEU A 392 -3.10 1.18 21.03
N GLY A 393 -1.95 0.56 21.32
CA GLY A 393 -1.38 -0.52 20.51
C GLY A 393 -2.28 -1.75 20.47
N GLN A 394 -2.82 -2.18 21.62
CA GLN A 394 -3.76 -3.33 21.69
C GLN A 394 -5.06 -3.05 20.94
N ALA A 395 -5.63 -1.86 21.10
CA ALA A 395 -6.83 -1.46 20.38
C ALA A 395 -6.59 -1.35 18.88
N GLY A 396 -5.43 -0.82 18.47
CA GLY A 396 -4.98 -0.79 17.07
C GLY A 396 -4.92 -2.17 16.46
N ARG A 397 -4.27 -3.12 17.13
CA ARG A 397 -4.18 -4.51 16.68
C ARG A 397 -5.56 -5.14 16.53
N LYS A 398 -6.42 -5.02 17.53
CA LYS A 398 -7.80 -5.54 17.48
C LYS A 398 -8.59 -4.96 16.30
N ARG A 399 -8.44 -3.66 16.02
CA ARG A 399 -9.07 -3.02 14.87
C ARG A 399 -8.61 -3.61 13.55
N VAL A 400 -7.29 -3.84 13.39
CA VAL A 400 -6.74 -4.46 12.18
C VAL A 400 -7.24 -5.88 11.99
N GLU A 401 -7.23 -6.70 13.05
CA GLU A 401 -7.74 -8.07 13.02
C GLU A 401 -9.22 -8.14 12.58
N THR A 402 -10.03 -7.15 12.94
CA THR A 402 -11.46 -7.14 12.62
C THR A 402 -11.81 -6.49 11.29
N LYS A 403 -10.99 -5.54 10.79
CA LYS A 403 -11.38 -4.71 9.63
C LYS A 403 -10.41 -4.74 8.46
N PHE A 404 -9.13 -5.08 8.69
CA PHE A 404 -8.07 -4.88 7.69
C PHE A 404 -7.26 -6.16 7.43
N SER A 405 -7.89 -7.35 7.51
CA SER A 405 -7.26 -8.60 7.08
C SER A 405 -7.43 -8.80 5.57
N TRP A 406 -6.42 -9.36 4.91
CA TRP A 406 -6.55 -9.72 3.49
C TRP A 406 -7.66 -10.74 3.24
N ASP A 407 -7.86 -11.68 4.16
CA ASP A 407 -8.94 -12.66 4.05
C ASP A 407 -10.32 -11.97 4.12
N GLY A 408 -10.52 -11.01 5.04
CA GLY A 408 -11.74 -10.21 5.13
C GLY A 408 -11.98 -9.33 3.90
N VAL A 409 -10.93 -8.75 3.32
CA VAL A 409 -10.99 -8.00 2.05
C VAL A 409 -11.40 -8.93 0.90
N ALA A 410 -10.79 -10.12 0.81
CA ALA A 410 -11.10 -11.08 -0.23
C ALA A 410 -12.54 -11.59 -0.15
N HIS A 411 -13.09 -11.80 1.04
CA HIS A 411 -14.50 -12.16 1.19
C HIS A 411 -15.43 -11.07 0.65
N GLN A 412 -15.19 -9.80 1.01
CA GLN A 412 -16.00 -8.69 0.51
C GLN A 412 -15.91 -8.55 -1.02
N LEU A 413 -14.71 -8.71 -1.59
CA LEU A 413 -14.53 -8.70 -3.04
C LEU A 413 -15.19 -9.90 -3.70
N SER A 414 -15.10 -11.09 -3.11
CA SER A 414 -15.75 -12.31 -3.61
C SER A 414 -17.27 -12.16 -3.67
N ASP A 415 -17.88 -11.60 -2.61
CA ASP A 415 -19.31 -11.31 -2.58
C ASP A 415 -19.69 -10.32 -3.69
N LEU A 416 -18.93 -9.25 -3.85
CA LEU A 416 -19.11 -8.26 -4.91
C LEU A 416 -18.99 -8.88 -6.31
N TYR A 417 -17.98 -9.73 -6.54
CA TYR A 417 -17.76 -10.40 -7.81
C TYR A 417 -18.92 -11.34 -8.15
N THR A 418 -19.39 -12.10 -7.16
CA THR A 418 -20.53 -13.01 -7.31
C THR A 418 -21.82 -12.24 -7.64
N GLU A 419 -22.06 -11.11 -6.97
CA GLU A 419 -23.21 -10.24 -7.24
C GLU A 419 -23.24 -9.75 -8.70
N ILE A 420 -22.07 -9.29 -9.20
CA ILE A 420 -21.98 -8.63 -10.51
C ILE A 420 -21.97 -9.64 -11.64
N SER A 421 -21.12 -10.67 -11.56
CA SER A 421 -20.88 -11.60 -12.66
C SER A 421 -21.81 -12.81 -12.65
N HIS A 422 -22.51 -13.07 -11.57
CA HIS A 422 -23.21 -14.33 -11.29
C HIS A 422 -22.30 -15.56 -11.34
N ILE A 423 -20.99 -15.38 -11.24
CA ILE A 423 -19.97 -16.41 -11.15
C ILE A 423 -19.65 -16.64 -9.67
N SER A 424 -19.50 -17.90 -9.27
CA SER A 424 -19.09 -18.25 -7.91
C SER A 424 -17.76 -18.98 -7.91
N PRO A 425 -16.96 -18.91 -6.85
CA PRO A 425 -15.74 -19.70 -6.74
C PRO A 425 -16.06 -21.19 -6.86
N THR A 426 -15.19 -21.94 -7.51
CA THR A 426 -15.31 -23.41 -7.56
C THR A 426 -15.15 -23.93 -6.14
N ASP A 427 -16.05 -24.84 -5.71
CA ASP A 427 -16.13 -25.37 -4.35
C ASP A 427 -14.76 -25.61 -3.71
N ALA A 428 -14.34 -24.70 -2.85
CA ALA A 428 -13.27 -24.97 -1.90
C ALA A 428 -13.80 -26.01 -0.90
N PRO A 429 -13.01 -27.00 -0.48
CA PRO A 429 -13.46 -27.94 0.54
C PRO A 429 -13.86 -27.15 1.78
N SER A 430 -15.11 -27.36 2.22
CA SER A 430 -15.68 -26.71 3.38
C SER A 430 -14.81 -26.97 4.62
N LEU A 431 -14.02 -25.97 5.00
CA LEU A 431 -13.36 -25.90 6.31
C LEU A 431 -14.34 -25.36 7.36
N ILE A 432 -15.55 -25.94 7.39
CA ILE A 432 -16.46 -25.81 8.52
C ILE A 432 -16.67 -27.22 9.05
N GLU A 433 -15.83 -27.61 9.99
CA GLU A 433 -16.11 -28.49 11.13
C GLU A 433 -14.80 -28.79 11.86
N LYS A 434 -14.43 -27.94 12.83
CA LYS A 434 -14.11 -28.41 14.20
C LYS A 434 -13.82 -27.22 15.11
#